data_6f59360b7bfe1cb1f96b0d0e13b09eac
#
_entry.id   6f59360b7bfe1cb1f96b0d0e13b09eac
#
_cell.length_a   1.000
_cell.length_b   1.000
_cell.length_c   1.000
_cell.angle_alpha   90.00
_cell.angle_beta   90.00
_cell.angle_gamma   90.00
#
_symmetry.space_group_name_H-M   'P 1'
#
loop_
_entity.id
_entity.type
_entity.pdbx_description
1 polymer ?
#
loop_
_entity_poly.entity_id
_entity_poly.type
_entity_poly.pdbx_seq_one_letter_code
_entity_poly.pdbx_strand_id
1 'polypeptide(L)'
;MAETWRAALKGDPLPWLLESDTPAVRHLALRDLADEPEDAPSVRRARATAMRAEPIARILEAQAAEGWWDRPGAGYGPKYRGTVWSLMFLEQMGADGRDRRIARSCEYVLVHTQTSNGGLGISGSTSERPPPPSAVYHCLNGNLLRSLISFGWLDDPRVRPAVDWEARSITGEGFDGYYRSGTSGPGFACAINDGHPCGWGAVKGLRALAAIPPRRRAPHVRRAVAAGVEFLLSRDPAVADYPTGTTVSSSWFKLGFPSGYVADVLQNLEVLTELGRGRDPRLANAIELILSKQDDRGRWRNEYGYRGKMWVDVDPPRAPSKWVTLRACRVLKAAIG
;
A
#
# COMPACT_ATOMS: atom_id res chain seq x y z
N MET A 1 -28.42 -0.85 -6.66
CA MET A 1 -27.03 -0.81 -7.20
C MET A 1 -25.98 -1.52 -6.34
N ALA A 2 -26.28 -1.92 -5.10
CA ALA A 2 -25.28 -2.58 -4.22
C ALA A 2 -25.00 -4.07 -4.51
N GLU A 3 -25.67 -4.69 -5.45
CA GLU A 3 -25.58 -6.15 -5.68
C GLU A 3 -24.88 -6.59 -6.97
N THR A 4 -24.57 -5.66 -7.88
CA THR A 4 -24.03 -6.02 -9.21
C THR A 4 -22.64 -6.69 -9.12
N TRP A 5 -21.76 -6.23 -8.26
CA TRP A 5 -20.43 -6.83 -8.13
C TRP A 5 -20.48 -8.26 -7.55
N ARG A 6 -21.46 -8.56 -6.67
CA ARG A 6 -21.64 -9.92 -6.12
C ARG A 6 -22.11 -10.91 -7.16
N ALA A 7 -22.90 -10.45 -8.12
CA ALA A 7 -23.36 -11.28 -9.23
C ALA A 7 -22.23 -11.76 -10.15
N ALA A 8 -21.08 -11.06 -10.14
CA ALA A 8 -19.89 -11.46 -10.89
C ALA A 8 -19.05 -12.52 -10.14
N LEU A 9 -19.38 -12.82 -8.89
CA LEU A 9 -18.66 -13.81 -8.10
C LEU A 9 -19.26 -15.20 -8.29
N LYS A 10 -18.41 -16.23 -8.27
CA LYS A 10 -18.82 -17.64 -8.31
C LYS A 10 -19.49 -18.10 -7.00
N GLY A 11 -19.30 -17.34 -5.92
CA GLY A 11 -19.94 -17.56 -4.62
C GLY A 11 -19.76 -16.30 -3.76
N ASP A 12 -20.58 -16.13 -2.71
CA ASP A 12 -20.46 -14.99 -1.78
C ASP A 12 -19.43 -15.26 -0.70
N PRO A 13 -18.25 -14.58 -0.74
CA PRO A 13 -17.22 -14.77 0.29
C PRO A 13 -17.48 -13.94 1.56
N LEU A 14 -18.47 -13.03 1.57
CA LEU A 14 -18.66 -12.10 2.69
C LEU A 14 -18.91 -12.80 4.03
N PRO A 15 -19.77 -13.83 4.13
CA PRO A 15 -19.93 -14.55 5.40
C PRO A 15 -18.60 -15.12 5.94
N TRP A 16 -17.75 -15.64 5.06
CA TRP A 16 -16.43 -16.16 5.42
C TRP A 16 -15.46 -15.06 5.85
N LEU A 17 -15.47 -13.88 5.20
CA LEU A 17 -14.66 -12.74 5.60
C LEU A 17 -15.09 -12.14 6.95
N LEU A 18 -16.35 -12.35 7.35
CA LEU A 18 -16.91 -11.87 8.61
C LEU A 18 -16.76 -12.86 9.77
N GLU A 19 -16.14 -14.03 9.58
CA GLU A 19 -15.83 -14.95 10.66
C GLU A 19 -14.89 -14.33 11.70
N SER A 20 -14.93 -14.83 12.93
CA SER A 20 -14.18 -14.27 14.06
C SER A 20 -12.72 -14.72 14.15
N ASP A 21 -12.31 -15.69 13.35
CA ASP A 21 -10.97 -16.29 13.34
C ASP A 21 -9.88 -15.34 12.79
N THR A 22 -10.28 -14.35 11.98
CA THR A 22 -9.37 -13.33 11.45
C THR A 22 -9.93 -11.92 11.72
N PRO A 23 -9.81 -11.42 12.98
CA PRO A 23 -10.50 -10.19 13.41
C PRO A 23 -10.12 -8.95 12.59
N ALA A 24 -8.90 -8.87 12.08
CA ALA A 24 -8.45 -7.76 11.25
C ALA A 24 -9.16 -7.75 9.88
N VAL A 25 -9.31 -8.90 9.22
CA VAL A 25 -10.09 -8.99 7.99
C VAL A 25 -11.56 -8.68 8.26
N ARG A 26 -12.13 -9.23 9.35
CA ARG A 26 -13.52 -8.95 9.74
C ARG A 26 -13.76 -7.46 9.92
N HIS A 27 -12.88 -6.77 10.65
CA HIS A 27 -12.96 -5.31 10.82
C HIS A 27 -13.06 -4.59 9.48
N LEU A 28 -12.13 -4.90 8.58
CA LEU A 28 -12.05 -4.27 7.27
C LEU A 28 -13.24 -4.66 6.37
N ALA A 29 -13.73 -5.91 6.43
CA ALA A 29 -14.87 -6.36 5.66
C ALA A 29 -16.19 -5.70 6.10
N LEU A 30 -16.40 -5.52 7.42
CA LEU A 30 -17.55 -4.78 7.96
C LEU A 30 -17.59 -3.37 7.40
N ARG A 31 -16.46 -2.66 7.43
CA ARG A 31 -16.36 -1.28 6.96
C ARG A 31 -16.49 -1.18 5.43
N ASP A 32 -15.73 -1.98 4.68
CA ASP A 32 -15.50 -1.74 3.26
C ASP A 32 -16.44 -2.53 2.34
N LEU A 33 -16.95 -3.68 2.80
CA LEU A 33 -17.83 -4.53 2.00
C LEU A 33 -19.29 -4.52 2.50
N ALA A 34 -19.48 -4.48 3.82
CA ALA A 34 -20.82 -4.39 4.41
C ALA A 34 -21.28 -2.93 4.63
N ASP A 35 -20.46 -1.93 4.28
CA ASP A 35 -20.75 -0.49 4.38
C ASP A 35 -21.14 -0.03 5.79
N GLU A 36 -20.66 -0.73 6.83
CA GLU A 36 -20.89 -0.27 8.18
C GLU A 36 -20.06 0.99 8.48
N PRO A 37 -20.64 2.01 9.11
CA PRO A 37 -19.92 3.22 9.50
C PRO A 37 -18.68 2.90 10.35
N GLU A 38 -17.62 3.67 10.19
CA GLU A 38 -16.34 3.50 10.94
C GLU A 38 -16.55 3.54 12.46
N ASP A 39 -17.53 4.31 12.92
CA ASP A 39 -17.90 4.47 14.32
C ASP A 39 -18.96 3.44 14.80
N ALA A 40 -19.43 2.55 13.93
CA ALA A 40 -20.37 1.50 14.33
C ALA A 40 -19.77 0.62 15.43
N PRO A 41 -20.57 0.20 16.43
CA PRO A 41 -20.10 -0.64 17.53
C PRO A 41 -19.46 -1.97 17.06
N SER A 42 -19.98 -2.57 15.99
CA SER A 42 -19.46 -3.78 15.35
C SER A 42 -18.04 -3.57 14.81
N VAL A 43 -17.83 -2.48 14.03
CA VAL A 43 -16.54 -2.10 13.45
C VAL A 43 -15.53 -1.78 14.55
N ARG A 44 -15.91 -0.97 15.55
CA ARG A 44 -15.04 -0.64 16.68
C ARG A 44 -14.62 -1.87 17.50
N ARG A 45 -15.56 -2.79 17.79
CA ARG A 45 -15.25 -4.04 18.50
C ARG A 45 -14.32 -4.93 17.69
N ALA A 46 -14.59 -5.11 16.40
CA ALA A 46 -13.75 -5.91 15.51
C ALA A 46 -12.33 -5.35 15.45
N ARG A 47 -12.16 -4.03 15.30
CA ARG A 47 -10.83 -3.36 15.35
C ARG A 47 -10.13 -3.56 16.69
N ALA A 48 -10.82 -3.36 17.80
CA ALA A 48 -10.24 -3.56 19.12
C ALA A 48 -9.80 -5.03 19.34
N THR A 49 -10.53 -5.99 18.78
CA THR A 49 -10.14 -7.41 18.81
C THR A 49 -8.92 -7.65 17.92
N ALA A 50 -8.89 -7.08 16.71
CA ALA A 50 -7.77 -7.18 15.78
C ALA A 50 -6.45 -6.68 16.38
N MET A 51 -6.48 -5.58 17.13
CA MET A 51 -5.29 -5.05 17.80
C MET A 51 -4.69 -5.97 18.87
N ARG A 52 -5.46 -6.95 19.36
CA ARG A 52 -5.05 -7.93 20.38
C ARG A 52 -4.88 -9.36 19.83
N ALA A 53 -5.08 -9.54 18.53
CA ALA A 53 -4.97 -10.82 17.84
C ALA A 53 -3.85 -10.80 16.79
N GLU A 54 -3.35 -11.98 16.45
CA GLU A 54 -2.47 -12.11 15.29
C GLU A 54 -3.20 -11.70 14.00
N PRO A 55 -2.49 -11.12 13.04
CA PRO A 55 -1.04 -10.86 13.01
C PRO A 55 -0.62 -9.54 13.69
N ILE A 56 -1.54 -8.62 13.96
CA ILE A 56 -1.23 -7.26 14.44
C ILE A 56 -0.54 -7.30 15.81
N ALA A 57 -1.09 -8.05 16.77
CA ALA A 57 -0.53 -8.15 18.12
C ALA A 57 0.92 -8.63 18.08
N ARG A 58 1.22 -9.67 17.30
CA ARG A 58 2.56 -10.25 17.20
C ARG A 58 3.59 -9.28 16.62
N ILE A 59 3.20 -8.48 15.62
CA ILE A 59 4.08 -7.45 15.07
C ILE A 59 4.34 -6.38 16.13
N LEU A 60 3.30 -5.92 16.83
CA LEU A 60 3.42 -4.87 17.86
C LEU A 60 4.20 -5.33 19.10
N GLU A 61 4.13 -6.60 19.46
CA GLU A 61 4.91 -7.19 20.57
C GLU A 61 6.41 -7.21 20.28
N ALA A 62 6.80 -7.32 19.01
CA ALA A 62 8.20 -7.32 18.59
C ALA A 62 8.81 -5.92 18.50
N GLN A 63 8.04 -4.86 18.79
CA GLN A 63 8.50 -3.48 18.72
C GLN A 63 9.39 -3.13 19.91
N ALA A 64 10.52 -2.47 19.66
CA ALA A 64 11.35 -1.87 20.71
C ALA A 64 10.67 -0.66 21.37
N ALA A 65 11.09 -0.33 22.58
CA ALA A 65 10.51 0.76 23.35
C ALA A 65 10.58 2.12 22.64
N GLU A 66 11.57 2.34 21.80
CA GLU A 66 11.79 3.56 21.03
C GLU A 66 10.95 3.64 19.76
N GLY A 67 10.28 2.55 19.34
CA GLY A 67 9.36 2.53 18.19
C GLY A 67 9.89 1.89 16.92
N TRP A 68 11.08 1.29 16.95
CA TRP A 68 11.64 0.55 15.83
C TRP A 68 11.46 -0.97 15.98
N TRP A 69 11.72 -1.73 14.90
CA TRP A 69 11.74 -3.20 14.89
C TRP A 69 13.08 -3.71 14.41
N ASP A 70 13.54 -4.83 15.03
CA ASP A 70 14.76 -5.56 14.77
C ASP A 70 16.02 -4.79 15.15
N ARG A 71 16.27 -3.62 14.56
CA ARG A 71 17.42 -2.76 14.88
C ARG A 71 17.11 -1.28 14.59
N PRO A 72 17.79 -0.34 15.26
CA PRO A 72 17.62 1.08 15.01
C PRO A 72 18.11 1.50 13.60
N GLY A 73 17.74 2.70 13.16
CA GLY A 73 18.09 3.30 11.88
C GLY A 73 16.88 3.44 10.96
N ALA A 74 17.09 3.69 9.66
CA ALA A 74 16.02 3.92 8.68
C ALA A 74 15.08 2.71 8.45
N GLY A 75 15.45 1.53 8.94
CA GLY A 75 14.55 0.39 9.09
C GLY A 75 14.24 -0.41 7.84
N TYR A 76 14.96 -0.25 6.73
CA TYR A 76 14.79 -1.12 5.56
C TYR A 76 15.36 -2.53 5.78
N GLY A 77 16.49 -2.66 6.42
CA GLY A 77 17.07 -3.95 6.76
C GLY A 77 16.83 -4.31 8.23
N PRO A 78 16.58 -5.61 8.52
CA PRO A 78 16.34 -6.69 7.57
C PRO A 78 14.98 -6.57 6.87
N LYS A 79 14.95 -7.01 5.60
CA LYS A 79 13.69 -7.01 4.83
C LYS A 79 12.61 -7.81 5.56
N TYR A 80 11.39 -7.28 5.53
CA TYR A 80 10.14 -7.86 6.05
C TYR A 80 10.01 -7.86 7.58
N ARG A 81 11.04 -7.44 8.33
CA ARG A 81 11.02 -7.33 9.80
C ARG A 81 11.38 -5.95 10.32
N GLY A 82 12.22 -5.19 9.60
CA GLY A 82 12.60 -3.84 10.00
C GLY A 82 11.43 -2.87 10.07
N THR A 83 11.68 -1.68 10.60
CA THR A 83 10.67 -0.67 10.93
C THR A 83 9.78 -0.29 9.73
N VAL A 84 10.38 -0.05 8.57
CA VAL A 84 9.65 0.28 7.33
C VAL A 84 8.62 -0.79 6.99
N TRP A 85 9.01 -2.06 7.08
CA TRP A 85 8.16 -3.20 6.72
C TRP A 85 7.03 -3.41 7.72
N SER A 86 7.38 -3.40 9.01
CA SER A 86 6.40 -3.61 10.08
C SER A 86 5.32 -2.55 10.07
N LEU A 87 5.68 -1.28 9.88
CA LEU A 87 4.73 -0.17 9.80
C LEU A 87 3.81 -0.28 8.58
N MET A 88 4.37 -0.60 7.40
CA MET A 88 3.59 -0.84 6.17
C MET A 88 2.61 -2.01 6.31
N PHE A 89 3.04 -3.09 6.95
CA PHE A 89 2.17 -4.26 7.12
C PHE A 89 1.06 -3.98 8.12
N LEU A 90 1.33 -3.27 9.21
CA LEU A 90 0.33 -2.83 10.17
C LEU A 90 -0.74 -1.93 9.52
N GLU A 91 -0.33 -1.03 8.61
CA GLU A 91 -1.25 -0.20 7.83
C GLU A 91 -2.19 -1.06 6.99
N GLN A 92 -1.65 -2.00 6.21
CA GLN A 92 -2.43 -2.87 5.34
C GLN A 92 -3.37 -3.80 6.11
N MET A 93 -3.01 -4.15 7.35
CA MET A 93 -3.83 -4.97 8.25
C MET A 93 -4.90 -4.16 8.99
N GLY A 94 -4.96 -2.84 8.80
CA GLY A 94 -5.95 -1.98 9.43
C GLY A 94 -5.72 -1.73 10.91
N ALA A 95 -4.46 -1.70 11.35
CA ALA A 95 -4.11 -1.35 12.71
C ALA A 95 -4.62 0.05 13.10
N ASP A 96 -4.94 0.26 14.36
CA ASP A 96 -5.48 1.53 14.85
C ASP A 96 -4.37 2.57 15.03
N GLY A 97 -4.35 3.62 14.20
CA GLY A 97 -3.38 4.72 14.29
C GLY A 97 -3.36 5.46 15.63
N ARG A 98 -4.40 5.29 16.48
CA ARG A 98 -4.45 5.86 17.84
C ARG A 98 -3.69 5.02 18.87
N ASP A 99 -3.23 3.81 18.52
CA ASP A 99 -2.39 3.01 19.41
C ASP A 99 -1.03 3.72 19.61
N ARG A 100 -0.61 3.85 20.86
CA ARG A 100 0.63 4.55 21.23
C ARG A 100 1.88 3.92 20.59
N ARG A 101 1.86 2.63 20.32
CA ARG A 101 2.96 1.92 19.65
C ARG A 101 3.05 2.32 18.19
N ILE A 102 1.90 2.44 17.50
CA ILE A 102 1.83 2.96 16.13
C ILE A 102 2.32 4.41 16.08
N ALA A 103 1.79 5.27 16.97
CA ALA A 103 2.21 6.67 17.02
C ALA A 103 3.72 6.82 17.25
N ARG A 104 4.31 6.01 18.13
CA ARG A 104 5.75 6.00 18.39
C ARG A 104 6.56 5.59 17.15
N SER A 105 6.08 4.63 16.37
CA SER A 105 6.73 4.25 15.12
C SER A 105 6.63 5.32 14.04
N CYS A 106 5.48 5.98 13.93
CA CYS A 106 5.33 7.10 13.01
C CYS A 106 6.31 8.22 13.35
N GLU A 107 6.44 8.57 14.64
CA GLU A 107 7.44 9.53 15.11
C GLU A 107 8.86 9.06 14.78
N TYR A 108 9.19 7.81 15.10
CA TYR A 108 10.49 7.24 14.83
C TYR A 108 10.84 7.31 13.32
N VAL A 109 9.91 6.93 12.45
CA VAL A 109 10.09 6.99 11.00
C VAL A 109 10.35 8.42 10.53
N LEU A 110 9.58 9.39 10.99
CA LEU A 110 9.76 10.80 10.61
C LEU A 110 11.12 11.35 11.05
N VAL A 111 11.62 10.94 12.20
CA VAL A 111 12.95 11.36 12.71
C VAL A 111 14.08 10.70 11.90
N HIS A 112 13.96 9.41 11.54
CA HIS A 112 15.07 8.62 11.03
C HIS A 112 15.06 8.39 9.51
N THR A 113 13.99 8.77 8.79
CA THR A 113 13.90 8.53 7.35
C THR A 113 13.82 9.81 6.52
N GLN A 114 13.49 10.97 7.12
CA GLN A 114 13.36 12.20 6.35
C GLN A 114 14.72 12.68 5.84
N THR A 115 14.79 12.93 4.54
CA THR A 115 15.99 13.42 3.87
C THR A 115 15.96 14.94 3.72
N SER A 116 17.09 15.55 3.38
CA SER A 116 17.21 17.00 3.19
C SER A 116 16.35 17.55 2.03
N ASN A 117 15.92 16.69 1.09
CA ASN A 117 15.01 17.07 0.01
C ASN A 117 13.53 16.76 0.31
N GLY A 118 13.23 16.37 1.55
CA GLY A 118 11.86 16.13 2.03
C GLY A 118 11.35 14.72 1.87
N GLY A 119 11.88 13.92 0.96
CA GLY A 119 11.46 12.53 0.78
C GLY A 119 11.84 11.64 1.95
N LEU A 120 11.23 10.46 2.03
CA LEU A 120 11.50 9.45 3.06
C LEU A 120 12.48 8.40 2.51
N GLY A 121 13.74 8.50 2.94
CA GLY A 121 14.80 7.56 2.58
C GLY A 121 14.83 6.37 3.54
N ILE A 122 15.16 5.20 3.03
CA ILE A 122 15.07 3.94 3.76
C ILE A 122 16.41 3.31 4.12
N SER A 123 17.51 3.91 3.69
CA SER A 123 18.85 3.39 3.90
C SER A 123 19.86 4.53 4.06
N GLY A 124 21.05 4.19 4.61
CA GLY A 124 22.13 5.15 4.75
C GLY A 124 22.01 6.12 5.92
N SER A 125 20.95 6.02 6.74
CA SER A 125 20.88 6.77 7.99
C SER A 125 21.72 6.12 9.08
N THR A 126 22.26 6.95 9.95
CA THR A 126 22.83 6.54 11.24
C THR A 126 22.06 7.22 12.36
N SER A 127 22.41 6.93 13.64
CA SER A 127 21.87 7.67 14.79
C SER A 127 22.10 9.18 14.71
N GLU A 128 23.13 9.61 13.97
CA GLU A 128 23.58 11.01 13.92
C GLU A 128 23.31 11.70 12.59
N ARG A 129 22.99 10.95 11.53
CA ARG A 129 22.78 11.50 10.19
C ARG A 129 21.52 10.98 9.53
N PRO A 130 20.71 11.87 8.91
CA PRO A 130 19.57 11.46 8.10
C PRO A 130 20.04 10.67 6.87
N PRO A 131 19.13 9.89 6.23
CA PRO A 131 19.46 9.23 4.97
C PRO A 131 19.75 10.27 3.89
N PRO A 132 20.64 9.95 2.92
CA PRO A 132 20.91 10.85 1.80
C PRO A 132 19.70 10.93 0.87
N PRO A 133 19.53 12.01 0.10
CA PRO A 133 18.50 12.12 -0.94
C PRO A 133 18.47 10.95 -1.92
N SER A 134 19.63 10.32 -2.17
CA SER A 134 19.76 9.12 -3.01
C SER A 134 19.10 7.86 -2.44
N ALA A 135 18.66 7.89 -1.19
CA ALA A 135 17.96 6.76 -0.57
C ALA A 135 16.42 6.83 -0.75
N VAL A 136 15.90 7.82 -1.48
CA VAL A 136 14.47 7.99 -1.72
C VAL A 136 14.06 7.32 -3.03
N TYR A 137 13.11 6.39 -2.94
CA TYR A 137 12.51 5.66 -4.06
C TYR A 137 11.00 5.86 -4.03
N HIS A 138 10.36 6.06 -5.18
CA HIS A 138 8.89 6.18 -5.28
C HIS A 138 8.15 5.08 -4.51
N CYS A 139 8.57 3.83 -4.71
CA CYS A 139 7.88 2.69 -4.10
C CYS A 139 7.99 2.66 -2.56
N LEU A 140 9.10 3.12 -2.00
CA LEU A 140 9.34 3.07 -0.56
C LEU A 140 8.89 4.36 0.13
N ASN A 141 9.14 5.51 -0.48
CA ASN A 141 8.55 6.77 -0.04
C ASN A 141 7.02 6.68 -0.05
N GLY A 142 6.43 6.17 -1.14
CA GLY A 142 4.99 5.99 -1.26
C GLY A 142 4.40 5.07 -0.18
N ASN A 143 5.06 3.94 0.11
CA ASN A 143 4.60 3.04 1.16
C ASN A 143 4.64 3.67 2.56
N LEU A 144 5.75 4.33 2.93
CA LEU A 144 5.86 5.01 4.22
C LEU A 144 4.88 6.17 4.34
N LEU A 145 4.80 6.99 3.30
CA LEU A 145 3.88 8.12 3.25
C LEU A 145 2.42 7.67 3.37
N ARG A 146 2.03 6.57 2.67
CA ARG A 146 0.72 5.95 2.83
C ARG A 146 0.46 5.56 4.28
N SER A 147 1.41 4.91 4.94
CA SER A 147 1.28 4.50 6.33
C SER A 147 1.09 5.68 7.26
N LEU A 148 1.91 6.73 7.14
CA LEU A 148 1.80 7.95 7.93
C LEU A 148 0.44 8.62 7.77
N ILE A 149 -0.03 8.77 6.53
CA ILE A 149 -1.33 9.40 6.24
C ILE A 149 -2.48 8.56 6.80
N SER A 150 -2.46 7.25 6.59
CA SER A 150 -3.50 6.33 7.07
C SER A 150 -3.57 6.26 8.59
N PHE A 151 -2.45 6.46 9.28
CA PHE A 151 -2.39 6.54 10.74
C PHE A 151 -2.68 7.93 11.31
N GLY A 152 -3.10 8.90 10.45
CA GLY A 152 -3.58 10.21 10.89
C GLY A 152 -2.51 11.31 10.96
N TRP A 153 -1.31 11.10 10.39
CA TRP A 153 -0.21 12.05 10.44
C TRP A 153 -0.17 13.04 9.26
N LEU A 154 -1.21 13.12 8.45
CA LEU A 154 -1.24 14.03 7.28
C LEU A 154 -1.02 15.50 7.66
N ASP A 155 -1.38 15.91 8.87
CA ASP A 155 -1.25 17.28 9.37
C ASP A 155 0.12 17.56 10.02
N ASP A 156 0.95 16.56 10.21
CA ASP A 156 2.31 16.76 10.71
C ASP A 156 3.15 17.53 9.67
N PRO A 157 3.81 18.64 10.06
CA PRO A 157 4.56 19.47 9.13
C PRO A 157 5.71 18.72 8.41
N ARG A 158 6.20 17.62 8.97
CA ARG A 158 7.25 16.77 8.35
C ARG A 158 6.69 15.87 7.25
N VAL A 159 5.39 15.57 7.25
CA VAL A 159 4.75 14.75 6.19
C VAL A 159 4.57 15.56 4.90
N ARG A 160 4.32 16.87 5.01
CA ARG A 160 4.13 17.74 3.85
C ARG A 160 5.29 17.72 2.85
N PRO A 161 6.57 17.88 3.26
CA PRO A 161 7.69 17.75 2.34
C PRO A 161 7.77 16.41 1.61
N ALA A 162 7.36 15.31 2.26
CA ALA A 162 7.34 14.00 1.63
C ALA A 162 6.21 13.87 0.57
N VAL A 163 5.06 14.49 0.82
CA VAL A 163 3.98 14.63 -0.18
C VAL A 163 4.44 15.48 -1.38
N ASP A 164 5.08 16.61 -1.10
CA ASP A 164 5.61 17.50 -2.13
C ASP A 164 6.68 16.81 -2.98
N TRP A 165 7.58 16.06 -2.33
CA TRP A 165 8.59 15.25 -3.03
C TRP A 165 7.93 14.24 -3.97
N GLU A 166 6.99 13.43 -3.48
CA GLU A 166 6.31 12.42 -4.31
C GLU A 166 5.59 13.06 -5.50
N ALA A 167 4.82 14.12 -5.27
CA ALA A 167 4.08 14.78 -6.33
C ALA A 167 4.98 15.40 -7.39
N ARG A 168 6.03 16.12 -6.98
CA ARG A 168 6.96 16.79 -7.90
C ARG A 168 7.84 15.80 -8.64
N SER A 169 8.26 14.73 -8.00
CA SER A 169 9.03 13.67 -8.66
C SER A 169 8.21 12.94 -9.74
N ILE A 170 6.88 12.86 -9.61
CA ILE A 170 6.02 12.31 -10.67
C ILE A 170 5.96 13.24 -11.87
N THR A 171 5.71 14.54 -11.66
CA THR A 171 5.49 15.49 -12.76
C THR A 171 6.78 16.11 -13.29
N GLY A 172 7.86 16.09 -12.54
CA GLY A 172 9.08 16.84 -12.83
C GLY A 172 8.99 18.33 -12.50
N GLU A 173 7.85 18.83 -12.04
CA GLU A 173 7.62 20.25 -11.76
C GLU A 173 8.44 20.73 -10.57
N GLY A 174 9.42 21.61 -10.82
CA GLY A 174 10.34 22.12 -9.80
C GLY A 174 11.16 21.03 -9.12
N PHE A 175 11.36 19.89 -9.78
CA PHE A 175 11.99 18.70 -9.19
C PHE A 175 13.50 18.87 -9.01
N ASP A 176 14.17 19.68 -9.79
CA ASP A 176 15.61 19.90 -9.69
C ASP A 176 16.07 20.32 -8.28
N GLY A 177 15.21 21.03 -7.54
CA GLY A 177 15.43 21.37 -6.14
C GLY A 177 15.29 20.18 -5.17
N TYR A 178 14.60 19.11 -5.59
CA TYR A 178 14.30 17.93 -4.78
C TYR A 178 15.15 16.72 -5.13
N TYR A 179 15.70 16.69 -6.34
CA TYR A 179 16.37 15.53 -6.88
C TYR A 179 17.78 15.83 -7.37
N ARG A 180 18.77 15.41 -6.60
CA ARG A 180 20.18 15.64 -6.94
C ARG A 180 21.00 14.37 -7.17
N SER A 181 20.43 13.19 -6.93
CA SER A 181 21.19 11.95 -6.89
C SER A 181 20.90 10.96 -8.00
N GLY A 182 19.86 11.18 -8.82
CA GLY A 182 19.49 10.29 -9.91
C GLY A 182 18.81 8.97 -9.48
N THR A 183 18.30 8.84 -8.25
CA THR A 183 17.73 7.57 -7.77
C THR A 183 16.29 7.34 -8.24
N SER A 184 15.45 8.34 -8.11
CA SER A 184 14.09 8.35 -8.66
C SER A 184 13.85 9.68 -9.33
N GLY A 185 13.10 9.69 -10.42
CA GLY A 185 12.91 10.90 -11.22
C GLY A 185 11.53 11.03 -11.83
N PRO A 186 11.35 12.08 -12.67
CA PRO A 186 10.09 12.34 -13.34
C PRO A 186 9.56 11.13 -14.10
N GLY A 187 8.23 11.02 -14.18
CA GLY A 187 7.58 9.93 -14.88
C GLY A 187 7.88 8.56 -14.28
N PHE A 188 8.13 8.50 -12.96
CA PHE A 188 8.48 7.28 -12.24
C PHE A 188 9.82 6.64 -12.64
N ALA A 189 10.72 7.39 -13.24
CA ALA A 189 12.06 6.91 -13.54
C ALA A 189 12.76 6.38 -12.28
N CYS A 190 13.46 5.25 -12.40
CA CYS A 190 14.08 4.57 -11.27
C CYS A 190 15.48 4.06 -11.63
N ALA A 191 16.50 4.44 -10.86
CA ALA A 191 17.88 4.00 -11.09
C ALA A 191 18.06 2.48 -10.96
N ILE A 192 17.28 1.82 -10.09
CA ILE A 192 17.31 0.34 -9.96
C ILE A 192 16.73 -0.35 -11.20
N ASN A 193 16.06 0.40 -12.04
CA ASN A 193 15.45 -0.05 -13.28
C ASN A 193 16.08 0.66 -14.48
N ASP A 194 17.37 0.86 -14.46
CA ASP A 194 18.17 1.47 -15.52
C ASP A 194 17.62 2.83 -16.01
N GLY A 195 17.01 3.60 -15.13
CA GLY A 195 16.39 4.89 -15.44
C GLY A 195 15.00 4.79 -16.10
N HIS A 196 14.51 3.60 -16.39
CA HIS A 196 13.18 3.41 -16.97
C HIS A 196 12.07 3.67 -15.93
N PRO A 197 10.87 4.07 -16.40
CA PRO A 197 9.71 4.21 -15.54
C PRO A 197 9.37 2.91 -14.79
N CYS A 198 9.05 3.01 -13.51
CA CYS A 198 8.79 1.87 -12.64
C CYS A 198 7.30 1.81 -12.27
N GLY A 199 6.59 0.79 -12.76
CA GLY A 199 5.18 0.58 -12.42
C GLY A 199 4.96 0.27 -10.94
N TRP A 200 5.90 -0.42 -10.29
CA TRP A 200 5.81 -0.62 -8.84
C TRP A 200 5.91 0.72 -8.08
N GLY A 201 6.83 1.60 -8.52
CA GLY A 201 6.93 2.95 -7.97
C GLY A 201 5.66 3.76 -8.19
N ALA A 202 5.09 3.69 -9.40
CA ALA A 202 3.85 4.38 -9.72
C ALA A 202 2.67 3.94 -8.85
N VAL A 203 2.45 2.64 -8.71
CA VAL A 203 1.40 2.08 -7.84
C VAL A 203 1.56 2.56 -6.40
N LYS A 204 2.77 2.49 -5.84
CA LYS A 204 3.01 2.83 -4.42
C LYS A 204 2.92 4.34 -4.17
N GLY A 205 3.54 5.15 -5.03
CA GLY A 205 3.45 6.61 -4.94
C GLY A 205 2.02 7.11 -5.05
N LEU A 206 1.28 6.60 -6.02
CA LEU A 206 -0.13 6.97 -6.18
C LEU A 206 -1.03 6.47 -5.04
N ARG A 207 -0.76 5.30 -4.44
CA ARG A 207 -1.47 4.86 -3.22
C ARG A 207 -1.30 5.85 -2.07
N ALA A 208 -0.12 6.43 -1.91
CA ALA A 208 0.10 7.47 -0.90
C ALA A 208 -0.71 8.73 -1.20
N LEU A 209 -0.68 9.21 -2.45
CA LEU A 209 -1.44 10.40 -2.84
C LEU A 209 -2.96 10.15 -2.84
N ALA A 210 -3.40 8.92 -3.07
CA ALA A 210 -4.81 8.51 -2.96
C ALA A 210 -5.33 8.62 -1.52
N ALA A 211 -4.48 8.34 -0.51
CA ALA A 211 -4.83 8.47 0.91
C ALA A 211 -5.12 9.91 1.35
N ILE A 212 -4.66 10.90 0.59
CA ILE A 212 -4.98 12.31 0.86
C ILE A 212 -6.41 12.58 0.40
N PRO A 213 -7.32 13.05 1.29
CA PRO A 213 -8.68 13.39 0.91
C PRO A 213 -8.71 14.33 -0.30
N PRO A 214 -9.58 14.12 -1.31
CA PRO A 214 -9.55 14.90 -2.56
C PRO A 214 -9.58 16.42 -2.35
N ARG A 215 -10.35 16.90 -1.36
CA ARG A 215 -10.46 18.33 -1.01
C ARG A 215 -9.18 18.90 -0.40
N ARG A 216 -8.29 18.06 0.12
CA ARG A 216 -7.02 18.43 0.75
C ARG A 216 -5.83 18.33 -0.19
N ARG A 217 -6.00 17.80 -1.41
CA ARG A 217 -4.93 17.71 -2.41
C ARG A 217 -4.62 19.10 -2.97
N ALA A 218 -3.40 19.56 -2.74
CA ALA A 218 -2.89 20.80 -3.35
C ALA A 218 -2.86 20.70 -4.89
N PRO A 219 -2.80 21.82 -5.65
CA PRO A 219 -2.83 21.79 -7.10
C PRO A 219 -1.77 20.88 -7.75
N HIS A 220 -0.52 20.94 -7.28
CA HIS A 220 0.56 20.08 -7.78
C HIS A 220 0.31 18.58 -7.47
N VAL A 221 -0.27 18.26 -6.30
CA VAL A 221 -0.67 16.88 -5.97
C VAL A 221 -1.76 16.38 -6.92
N ARG A 222 -2.76 17.22 -7.24
CA ARG A 222 -3.80 16.84 -8.22
C ARG A 222 -3.20 16.59 -9.61
N ARG A 223 -2.23 17.42 -10.06
CA ARG A 223 -1.54 17.19 -11.33
C ARG A 223 -0.73 15.90 -11.31
N ALA A 224 -0.03 15.61 -10.23
CA ALA A 224 0.70 14.36 -10.06
C ALA A 224 -0.22 13.14 -10.09
N VAL A 225 -1.37 13.19 -9.41
CA VAL A 225 -2.37 12.13 -9.46
C VAL A 225 -2.88 11.93 -10.89
N ALA A 226 -3.21 13.00 -11.61
CA ALA A 226 -3.67 12.90 -12.99
C ALA A 226 -2.61 12.28 -13.91
N ALA A 227 -1.36 12.74 -13.84
CA ALA A 227 -0.25 12.21 -14.61
C ALA A 227 0.02 10.73 -14.29
N GLY A 228 0.00 10.36 -13.02
CA GLY A 228 0.21 9.00 -12.59
C GLY A 228 -0.92 8.04 -12.98
N VAL A 229 -2.17 8.50 -12.94
CA VAL A 229 -3.33 7.74 -13.44
C VAL A 229 -3.15 7.43 -14.92
N GLU A 230 -2.83 8.45 -15.75
CA GLU A 230 -2.62 8.23 -17.18
C GLU A 230 -1.41 7.32 -17.45
N PHE A 231 -0.35 7.41 -16.64
CA PHE A 231 0.76 6.47 -16.72
C PHE A 231 0.30 5.03 -16.48
N LEU A 232 -0.45 4.75 -15.40
CA LEU A 232 -0.95 3.40 -15.09
C LEU A 232 -1.96 2.89 -16.13
N LEU A 233 -2.70 3.78 -16.78
CA LEU A 233 -3.66 3.45 -17.83
C LEU A 233 -3.07 3.48 -19.25
N SER A 234 -1.79 3.84 -19.41
CA SER A 234 -1.11 3.86 -20.73
C SER A 234 -0.84 2.46 -21.28
N ARG A 235 -0.99 1.43 -20.46
CA ARG A 235 -0.88 0.01 -20.83
C ARG A 235 -2.02 -0.77 -20.20
N ASP A 236 -2.34 -1.92 -20.82
CA ASP A 236 -3.29 -2.87 -20.26
C ASP A 236 -2.65 -3.57 -19.04
N PRO A 237 -3.17 -3.37 -17.83
CA PRO A 237 -2.60 -3.99 -16.63
C PRO A 237 -2.69 -5.53 -16.62
N ALA A 238 -3.54 -6.12 -17.46
CA ALA A 238 -3.66 -7.57 -17.59
C ALA A 238 -2.51 -8.22 -18.36
N VAL A 239 -1.75 -7.46 -19.13
CA VAL A 239 -0.71 -8.01 -20.01
C VAL A 239 0.68 -7.44 -19.74
N ALA A 240 0.78 -6.31 -19.04
CA ALA A 240 2.06 -5.66 -18.82
C ALA A 240 2.14 -5.00 -17.44
N ASP A 241 3.30 -5.10 -16.82
CA ASP A 241 3.72 -4.20 -15.78
C ASP A 241 4.50 -3.02 -16.37
N TYR A 242 4.88 -2.14 -15.55
CA TYR A 242 5.79 -1.05 -15.86
C TYR A 242 7.07 -1.25 -15.04
N PRO A 243 8.16 -0.91 -15.52
CA PRO A 243 8.57 -0.27 -16.72
C PRO A 243 8.54 -1.24 -17.88
N THR A 244 8.55 -0.63 -18.99
CA THR A 244 8.68 -1.33 -20.24
C THR A 244 10.11 -1.75 -20.48
N GLY A 245 10.55 -2.72 -19.74
CA GLY A 245 11.65 -3.55 -20.18
C GLY A 245 11.14 -4.57 -21.20
N THR A 246 12.00 -5.42 -21.65
CA THR A 246 11.66 -6.52 -22.57
C THR A 246 10.89 -7.65 -21.89
N THR A 247 10.87 -7.70 -20.57
CA THR A 247 10.28 -8.82 -19.81
C THR A 247 9.39 -8.28 -18.67
N VAL A 248 8.11 -8.66 -18.72
CA VAL A 248 7.15 -8.37 -17.65
C VAL A 248 7.50 -9.24 -16.43
N SER A 249 7.54 -8.64 -15.25
CA SER A 249 7.77 -9.39 -14.01
C SER A 249 6.62 -10.35 -13.74
N SER A 250 6.92 -11.63 -13.56
CA SER A 250 5.90 -12.64 -13.22
C SER A 250 5.18 -12.35 -11.90
N SER A 251 5.76 -11.53 -11.00
CA SER A 251 5.13 -11.11 -9.75
C SER A 251 3.96 -10.16 -9.96
N TRP A 252 3.91 -9.45 -11.09
CA TRP A 252 2.79 -8.57 -11.43
C TRP A 252 1.46 -9.30 -11.51
N PHE A 253 1.47 -10.54 -11.98
CA PHE A 253 0.27 -11.37 -12.13
C PHE A 253 -0.04 -12.24 -10.91
N LYS A 254 0.74 -12.15 -9.84
CA LYS A 254 0.57 -12.94 -8.61
C LYS A 254 -0.04 -12.08 -7.51
N LEU A 255 -1.28 -12.36 -7.18
CA LEU A 255 -1.99 -11.63 -6.13
C LEU A 255 -1.39 -11.95 -4.77
N GLY A 256 -0.88 -10.94 -4.08
CA GLY A 256 -0.13 -11.13 -2.84
C GLY A 256 -0.63 -10.31 -1.66
N PHE A 257 -0.34 -10.82 -0.44
CA PHE A 257 -0.54 -10.10 0.82
C PHE A 257 0.42 -10.61 1.90
N PRO A 258 0.96 -9.73 2.76
CA PRO A 258 0.98 -8.28 2.61
C PRO A 258 1.91 -7.83 1.47
N SER A 259 1.75 -6.58 1.02
CA SER A 259 2.52 -6.05 -0.08
C SER A 259 3.73 -5.27 0.42
N GLY A 260 4.93 -5.58 -0.11
CA GLY A 260 6.13 -4.80 0.07
C GLY A 260 6.27 -3.69 -0.98
N TYR A 261 7.49 -3.54 -1.55
CA TYR A 261 7.72 -2.61 -2.67
C TYR A 261 7.29 -3.17 -4.03
N VAL A 262 7.21 -4.50 -4.15
CA VAL A 262 6.67 -5.15 -5.35
C VAL A 262 5.18 -4.84 -5.44
N ALA A 263 4.70 -4.47 -6.62
CA ALA A 263 3.29 -4.30 -6.90
C ALA A 263 2.77 -5.43 -7.79
N ASP A 264 1.49 -5.71 -7.70
CA ASP A 264 0.75 -6.63 -8.55
C ASP A 264 -0.43 -5.94 -9.22
N VAL A 265 -1.07 -6.61 -10.17
CA VAL A 265 -2.23 -6.10 -10.90
C VAL A 265 -3.38 -5.73 -9.96
N LEU A 266 -3.56 -6.46 -8.87
CA LEU A 266 -4.61 -6.15 -7.89
C LEU A 266 -4.33 -4.81 -7.19
N GLN A 267 -3.07 -4.52 -6.82
CA GLN A 267 -2.70 -3.23 -6.26
C GLN A 267 -2.85 -2.08 -7.25
N ASN A 268 -2.58 -2.34 -8.53
CA ASN A 268 -2.84 -1.35 -9.58
C ASN A 268 -4.34 -1.02 -9.65
N LEU A 269 -5.20 -2.03 -9.63
CA LEU A 269 -6.65 -1.82 -9.59
C LEU A 269 -7.11 -1.13 -8.29
N GLU A 270 -6.54 -1.50 -7.13
CA GLU A 270 -6.86 -0.83 -5.85
C GLU A 270 -6.60 0.68 -5.93
N VAL A 271 -5.44 1.10 -6.42
CA VAL A 271 -5.13 2.53 -6.47
C VAL A 271 -5.99 3.27 -7.49
N LEU A 272 -6.28 2.66 -8.64
CA LEU A 272 -7.14 3.28 -9.64
C LEU A 272 -8.59 3.39 -9.18
N THR A 273 -9.09 2.39 -8.45
CA THR A 273 -10.44 2.46 -7.85
C THR A 273 -10.51 3.48 -6.70
N GLU A 274 -9.48 3.56 -5.83
CA GLU A 274 -9.38 4.58 -4.78
C GLU A 274 -9.35 6.01 -5.38
N LEU A 275 -8.79 6.17 -6.58
CA LEU A 275 -8.74 7.44 -7.32
C LEU A 275 -9.98 7.70 -8.19
N GLY A 276 -11.02 6.85 -8.06
CA GLY A 276 -12.29 7.01 -8.78
C GLY A 276 -12.24 6.60 -10.25
N ARG A 277 -11.27 5.78 -10.64
CA ARG A 277 -11.09 5.28 -12.02
C ARG A 277 -11.54 3.83 -12.21
N GLY A 278 -12.21 3.24 -11.26
CA GLY A 278 -12.62 1.83 -11.32
C GLY A 278 -13.48 1.47 -12.54
N ARG A 279 -14.23 2.43 -13.07
CA ARG A 279 -15.09 2.25 -14.25
C ARG A 279 -14.43 2.64 -15.58
N ASP A 280 -13.12 2.90 -15.60
CA ASP A 280 -12.39 3.18 -16.83
C ASP A 280 -12.38 1.93 -17.71
N PRO A 281 -12.81 2.00 -18.98
CA PRO A 281 -12.92 0.83 -19.87
C PRO A 281 -11.56 0.14 -20.12
N ARG A 282 -10.45 0.86 -19.95
CA ARG A 282 -9.08 0.30 -20.06
C ARG A 282 -8.77 -0.74 -18.98
N LEU A 283 -9.60 -0.85 -17.93
CA LEU A 283 -9.44 -1.84 -16.85
C LEU A 283 -10.19 -3.14 -17.08
N ALA A 284 -10.98 -3.27 -18.16
CA ALA A 284 -11.86 -4.42 -18.39
C ALA A 284 -11.09 -5.76 -18.32
N ASN A 285 -9.98 -5.88 -19.05
CA ASN A 285 -9.17 -7.11 -19.06
C ASN A 285 -8.55 -7.41 -17.69
N ALA A 286 -8.13 -6.38 -16.95
CA ALA A 286 -7.55 -6.57 -15.62
C ALA A 286 -8.62 -7.01 -14.61
N ILE A 287 -9.84 -6.51 -14.72
CA ILE A 287 -10.99 -6.97 -13.90
C ILE A 287 -11.31 -8.43 -14.23
N GLU A 288 -11.35 -8.79 -15.52
CA GLU A 288 -11.52 -10.18 -15.95
C GLU A 288 -10.42 -11.10 -15.42
N LEU A 289 -9.15 -10.66 -15.46
CA LEU A 289 -8.04 -11.39 -14.88
C LEU A 289 -8.24 -11.64 -13.38
N ILE A 290 -8.69 -10.64 -12.61
CA ILE A 290 -9.00 -10.84 -11.20
C ILE A 290 -10.15 -11.85 -11.03
N LEU A 291 -11.24 -11.69 -11.77
CA LEU A 291 -12.40 -12.60 -11.71
C LEU A 291 -12.02 -14.04 -12.09
N SER A 292 -11.12 -14.24 -13.05
CA SER A 292 -10.68 -15.58 -13.48
C SER A 292 -9.93 -16.36 -12.38
N LYS A 293 -9.32 -15.66 -11.42
CA LYS A 293 -8.52 -16.26 -10.32
C LYS A 293 -9.32 -16.69 -9.09
N GLN A 294 -10.62 -16.42 -9.06
CA GLN A 294 -11.47 -16.87 -7.96
C GLN A 294 -11.73 -18.39 -8.02
N ASP A 295 -11.87 -19.02 -6.88
CA ASP A 295 -12.36 -20.40 -6.77
C ASP A 295 -13.90 -20.43 -6.88
N ASP A 296 -14.50 -21.64 -6.80
CA ASP A 296 -15.94 -21.83 -6.94
C ASP A 296 -16.76 -21.25 -5.76
N ARG A 297 -16.09 -20.76 -4.72
CA ARG A 297 -16.70 -20.09 -3.58
C ARG A 297 -16.47 -18.57 -3.58
N GLY A 298 -15.94 -18.01 -4.69
CA GLY A 298 -15.64 -16.59 -4.80
C GLY A 298 -14.45 -16.15 -3.93
N ARG A 299 -13.42 -17.00 -3.77
CA ARG A 299 -12.25 -16.75 -2.93
C ARG A 299 -10.97 -16.75 -3.76
N TRP A 300 -9.99 -15.96 -3.36
CA TRP A 300 -8.68 -15.86 -4.00
C TRP A 300 -7.57 -16.41 -3.11
N ARG A 301 -6.52 -16.91 -3.73
CA ARG A 301 -5.32 -17.39 -3.05
C ARG A 301 -4.29 -16.29 -2.89
N ASN A 302 -3.44 -16.41 -1.87
CA ASN A 302 -2.22 -15.62 -1.75
C ASN A 302 -1.12 -16.29 -2.59
N GLU A 303 -0.87 -15.74 -3.79
CA GLU A 303 0.09 -16.31 -4.73
C GLU A 303 1.52 -15.79 -4.52
N TYR A 304 1.65 -14.67 -3.77
CA TYR A 304 2.94 -14.02 -3.50
C TYR A 304 2.96 -13.41 -2.11
N GLY A 305 3.85 -13.89 -1.24
CA GLY A 305 3.98 -13.41 0.14
C GLY A 305 5.38 -13.62 0.70
N TYR A 306 5.57 -13.22 1.94
CA TYR A 306 6.87 -13.23 2.64
C TYR A 306 6.91 -14.27 3.75
N ARG A 307 6.31 -15.42 3.52
CA ARG A 307 6.20 -16.49 4.49
C ARG A 307 7.55 -16.89 5.08
N GLY A 308 7.59 -17.07 6.41
CA GLY A 308 8.80 -17.39 7.18
C GLY A 308 9.82 -16.27 7.28
N LYS A 309 9.53 -15.08 6.69
CA LYS A 309 10.42 -13.91 6.68
C LYS A 309 9.88 -12.75 7.51
N MET A 310 8.61 -12.78 7.88
CA MET A 310 7.93 -11.78 8.69
C MET A 310 7.94 -12.16 10.18
N TRP A 311 7.38 -11.31 11.02
CA TRP A 311 7.15 -11.60 12.45
C TRP A 311 6.10 -12.69 12.66
N VAL A 312 5.18 -12.84 11.71
CA VAL A 312 4.08 -13.82 11.72
C VAL A 312 3.63 -14.08 10.28
N ASP A 313 3.29 -15.30 9.97
CA ASP A 313 2.70 -15.65 8.68
C ASP A 313 1.19 -15.35 8.71
N VAL A 314 0.67 -14.75 7.64
CA VAL A 314 -0.72 -14.27 7.59
C VAL A 314 -1.70 -15.28 6.99
N ASP A 315 -1.21 -16.19 6.17
CA ASP A 315 -2.01 -17.19 5.48
C ASP A 315 -1.35 -18.58 5.51
N PRO A 316 -2.15 -19.67 5.61
CA PRO A 316 -1.64 -21.00 5.36
C PRO A 316 -1.25 -21.17 3.87
N PRO A 317 -0.28 -22.05 3.56
CA PRO A 317 0.15 -22.24 2.18
C PRO A 317 -0.97 -22.86 1.34
N ARG A 318 -1.07 -22.41 0.09
CA ARG A 318 -1.98 -22.98 -0.93
C ARG A 318 -3.48 -22.92 -0.60
N ALA A 319 -3.85 -22.35 0.53
CA ALA A 319 -5.25 -22.15 0.90
C ALA A 319 -5.79 -20.82 0.31
N PRO A 320 -7.12 -20.67 0.21
CA PRO A 320 -7.73 -19.36 -0.04
C PRO A 320 -7.33 -18.35 1.05
N SER A 321 -7.06 -17.12 0.65
CA SER A 321 -6.64 -16.03 1.54
C SER A 321 -7.80 -15.09 1.81
N LYS A 322 -8.16 -14.90 3.07
CA LYS A 322 -9.13 -13.86 3.47
C LYS A 322 -8.62 -12.46 3.09
N TRP A 323 -7.33 -12.23 3.16
CA TRP A 323 -6.71 -10.93 2.84
C TRP A 323 -6.80 -10.60 1.36
N VAL A 324 -6.40 -11.52 0.48
CA VAL A 324 -6.46 -11.31 -0.97
C VAL A 324 -7.91 -11.25 -1.43
N THR A 325 -8.80 -12.08 -0.86
CA THR A 325 -10.24 -12.06 -1.15
C THR A 325 -10.87 -10.72 -0.77
N LEU A 326 -10.58 -10.20 0.41
CA LEU A 326 -11.04 -8.87 0.83
C LEU A 326 -10.59 -7.78 -0.17
N ARG A 327 -9.33 -7.79 -0.60
CA ARG A 327 -8.79 -6.82 -1.56
C ARG A 327 -9.48 -6.92 -2.92
N ALA A 328 -9.63 -8.13 -3.44
CA ALA A 328 -10.32 -8.37 -4.70
C ALA A 328 -11.79 -7.89 -4.64
N CYS A 329 -12.50 -8.21 -3.57
CA CYS A 329 -13.89 -7.76 -3.38
C CYS A 329 -14.02 -6.22 -3.30
N ARG A 330 -13.08 -5.51 -2.66
CA ARG A 330 -13.05 -4.03 -2.64
C ARG A 330 -12.92 -3.46 -4.05
N VAL A 331 -12.00 -4.00 -4.84
CA VAL A 331 -11.79 -3.57 -6.22
C VAL A 331 -13.05 -3.83 -7.05
N LEU A 332 -13.61 -5.04 -6.99
CA LEU A 332 -14.80 -5.38 -7.77
C LEU A 332 -16.01 -4.54 -7.35
N LYS A 333 -16.20 -4.30 -6.06
CA LYS A 333 -17.25 -3.40 -5.56
C LYS A 333 -17.10 -1.98 -6.11
N ALA A 334 -15.90 -1.45 -6.19
CA ALA A 334 -15.65 -0.10 -6.68
C ALA A 334 -15.70 0.01 -8.22
N ALA A 335 -15.39 -1.08 -8.93
CA ALA A 335 -15.31 -1.10 -10.39
C ALA A 335 -16.66 -1.41 -11.05
N ILE A 336 -17.43 -2.34 -10.50
CA ILE A 336 -18.65 -2.88 -11.09
C ILE A 336 -19.89 -2.82 -10.16
N GLY A 337 -19.74 -2.24 -8.98
CA GLY A 337 -20.82 -2.01 -8.01
C GLY A 337 -21.65 -0.76 -8.26
#